data_9cd132c87dbd47aa03a0172e1785ec8b
#
_entry.id   9cd132c87dbd47aa03a0172e1785ec8b
#
_cell.length_a   1.000
_cell.length_b   1.000
_cell.length_c   1.000
_cell.angle_alpha   90.00
_cell.angle_beta   90.00
_cell.angle_gamma   90.00
#
_symmetry.space_group_name_H-M   'P 1'
#
loop_
_entity.id
_entity.type
_entity.pdbx_description
1 polymer ?
#
loop_
_entity_poly.entity_id
_entity_poly.type
_entity_poly.pdbx_seq_one_letter_code
_entity_poly.pdbx_strand_id
1 'polypeptide(L)'
;MSQANLSETLFKPRFKHPETSTLVRRFSAGKPQAMQSALSGNHVDHWYRLINRLMWIWRGVTPQEILDVQARIVMSEAERTDPELFDTVIGYRGGNWIFEWAKEAMQWQQKAGQEADPLLSGRHWLHASNLYSIAAYPHIKGDELAEQAQALANRAYEEAAQRLPGSLRELEFTIPGGSPITGFLHMPKGDGPFPTVLMCGGLDSLQTDYYNLYENYFSPLGIAMLTIDMPSIGFSSKWTLNQDTSLLHQHALRHLENVPWVDHTRVAAFGFRFGANIAVRLGYLEPQRLKAVACLGPVVHGLLVDPLHQGRVP
;
A
#
# COMPACT_ATOMS: atom_id res chain seq x y z
N MET A 1 -24.16 0.28 18.24
CA MET A 1 -24.16 -0.54 17.00
C MET A 1 -22.73 -0.54 16.47
N SER A 2 -22.07 -1.71 16.39
CA SER A 2 -20.73 -1.77 15.80
C SER A 2 -20.85 -1.40 14.31
N GLN A 3 -20.13 -0.38 13.87
CA GLN A 3 -20.05 -0.04 12.47
C GLN A 3 -19.41 -1.22 11.70
N ALA A 4 -20.05 -1.64 10.62
CA ALA A 4 -19.49 -2.69 9.77
C ALA A 4 -18.16 -2.23 9.17
N ASN A 5 -17.17 -3.11 9.16
CA ASN A 5 -15.91 -2.85 8.51
C ASN A 5 -16.10 -2.88 6.98
N LEU A 6 -16.01 -1.72 6.34
CA LEU A 6 -16.18 -1.59 4.89
C LEU A 6 -15.15 -2.42 4.11
N SER A 7 -13.93 -2.51 4.61
CA SER A 7 -12.87 -3.33 4.02
C SER A 7 -13.27 -4.81 3.99
N GLU A 8 -13.81 -5.34 5.09
CA GLU A 8 -14.27 -6.73 5.17
C GLU A 8 -15.52 -6.99 4.31
N THR A 9 -16.33 -5.95 4.08
CA THR A 9 -17.53 -6.05 3.24
C THR A 9 -17.16 -6.05 1.77
N LEU A 10 -16.24 -5.17 1.35
CA LEU A 10 -15.81 -5.01 -0.03
C LEU A 10 -14.87 -6.14 -0.49
N PHE A 11 -14.01 -6.62 0.42
CA PHE A 11 -12.98 -7.63 0.11
C PHE A 11 -13.19 -8.93 0.89
N LYS A 12 -14.42 -9.26 1.22
CA LYS A 12 -14.72 -10.47 1.98
C LYS A 12 -14.25 -11.72 1.25
N PRO A 13 -13.32 -12.51 1.83
CA PRO A 13 -12.87 -13.74 1.20
C PRO A 13 -14.02 -14.75 1.13
N ARG A 14 -14.07 -15.52 0.06
CA ARG A 14 -15.07 -16.60 -0.13
C ARG A 14 -14.82 -17.79 0.80
N PHE A 15 -13.55 -18.07 1.04
CA PHE A 15 -13.12 -19.14 1.95
C PHE A 15 -12.09 -18.58 2.93
N LYS A 16 -12.08 -19.07 4.15
CA LYS A 16 -11.00 -18.82 5.11
C LYS A 16 -9.91 -19.86 4.89
N HIS A 17 -9.01 -19.57 4.00
CA HIS A 17 -7.79 -20.33 3.81
C HIS A 17 -6.58 -19.44 4.13
N PRO A 18 -5.44 -20.03 4.56
CA PRO A 18 -4.22 -19.27 4.84
C PRO A 18 -3.46 -18.83 3.57
N GLU A 19 -4.09 -18.88 2.40
CA GLU A 19 -3.52 -18.43 1.14
C GLU A 19 -4.41 -17.38 0.47
N THR A 20 -3.79 -16.53 -0.36
CA THR A 20 -4.46 -15.40 -1.04
C THR A 20 -5.53 -15.80 -2.05
N SER A 21 -5.66 -17.08 -2.38
CA SER A 21 -6.71 -17.58 -3.25
C SER A 21 -8.11 -17.59 -2.62
N THR A 22 -8.26 -17.04 -1.41
CA THR A 22 -9.54 -16.91 -0.71
C THR A 22 -10.48 -15.87 -1.30
N LEU A 23 -9.97 -14.91 -2.07
CA LEU A 23 -10.79 -13.99 -2.83
C LEU A 23 -11.32 -14.67 -4.08
N VAL A 24 -12.59 -14.88 -4.10
CA VAL A 24 -13.25 -15.37 -5.29
C VAL A 24 -13.98 -14.22 -5.97
N ARG A 25 -13.72 -14.08 -7.24
CA ARG A 25 -14.42 -13.13 -8.10
C ARG A 25 -15.93 -13.39 -8.03
N ARG A 26 -16.67 -12.40 -7.57
CA ARG A 26 -18.13 -12.42 -7.56
C ARG A 26 -18.76 -11.67 -8.73
N PHE A 27 -18.01 -11.31 -9.72
CA PHE A 27 -18.59 -10.67 -10.87
C PHE A 27 -19.27 -11.73 -11.72
N SER A 28 -20.61 -11.79 -11.58
CA SER A 28 -21.44 -12.44 -12.58
C SER A 28 -21.05 -11.92 -13.96
N ALA A 29 -20.99 -12.84 -14.89
CA ALA A 29 -20.57 -12.74 -16.25
C ALA A 29 -21.21 -11.59 -17.07
N GLY A 30 -20.82 -10.35 -16.75
CA GLY A 30 -20.80 -9.30 -17.75
C GLY A 30 -19.58 -9.54 -18.62
N LYS A 31 -19.69 -9.39 -19.92
CA LYS A 31 -18.53 -9.41 -20.83
C LYS A 31 -17.42 -8.55 -20.22
N PRO A 32 -16.17 -9.01 -20.13
CA PRO A 32 -15.08 -8.21 -19.60
C PRO A 32 -15.07 -6.89 -20.36
N GLN A 33 -15.27 -5.80 -19.64
CA GLN A 33 -15.13 -4.48 -20.21
C GLN A 33 -13.68 -4.33 -20.60
N ALA A 34 -13.39 -4.08 -21.86
CA ALA A 34 -12.04 -3.85 -22.33
C ALA A 34 -11.39 -2.80 -21.44
N MET A 35 -10.24 -3.10 -20.93
CA MET A 35 -9.47 -2.21 -20.08
C MET A 35 -9.19 -0.91 -20.78
N GLN A 36 -9.53 0.18 -20.15
CA GLN A 36 -9.55 1.47 -20.82
C GLN A 36 -8.38 2.38 -20.43
N SER A 37 -7.64 2.06 -19.37
CA SER A 37 -6.51 2.87 -18.93
C SER A 37 -5.46 2.04 -18.20
N ALA A 38 -4.23 2.13 -18.65
CA ALA A 38 -3.07 1.56 -17.98
C ALA A 38 -2.85 2.18 -16.57
N LEU A 39 -3.35 3.39 -16.33
CA LEU A 39 -3.25 4.08 -15.04
C LEU A 39 -4.27 3.59 -14.02
N SER A 40 -5.37 3.01 -14.46
CA SER A 40 -6.43 2.49 -13.60
C SER A 40 -6.12 1.09 -13.04
N GLY A 41 -4.98 0.52 -13.44
CA GLY A 41 -4.70 -0.90 -13.25
C GLY A 41 -5.40 -1.76 -14.29
N ASN A 42 -4.81 -2.89 -14.63
CA ASN A 42 -5.34 -3.75 -15.67
C ASN A 42 -6.18 -4.87 -15.08
N HIS A 43 -7.45 -4.87 -15.40
CA HIS A 43 -8.22 -6.09 -15.32
C HIS A 43 -7.76 -6.98 -16.49
N VAL A 44 -6.90 -7.93 -16.20
CA VAL A 44 -6.38 -8.88 -17.19
C VAL A 44 -7.24 -10.14 -17.12
N ASP A 45 -7.62 -10.67 -18.27
CA ASP A 45 -8.39 -11.91 -18.32
C ASP A 45 -7.67 -13.03 -17.56
N HIS A 46 -8.45 -13.85 -16.88
CA HIS A 46 -7.97 -14.95 -16.05
C HIS A 46 -7.19 -14.58 -14.79
N TRP A 47 -7.25 -13.30 -14.35
CA TRP A 47 -6.68 -12.85 -13.08
C TRP A 47 -7.78 -12.17 -12.25
N TYR A 48 -7.92 -12.53 -10.99
CA TYR A 48 -8.83 -11.79 -10.12
C TYR A 48 -8.15 -10.58 -9.48
N ARG A 49 -6.82 -10.68 -9.26
CA ARG A 49 -6.04 -9.56 -8.75
C ARG A 49 -5.87 -8.48 -9.80
N LEU A 50 -5.88 -7.26 -9.35
CA LEU A 50 -5.58 -6.13 -10.20
C LEU A 50 -4.07 -6.13 -10.55
N ILE A 51 -3.75 -6.28 -11.83
CA ILE A 51 -2.36 -6.33 -12.30
C ILE A 51 -1.88 -4.90 -12.57
N ASN A 52 -1.40 -4.24 -11.53
CA ASN A 52 -1.03 -2.83 -11.58
C ASN A 52 0.42 -2.61 -12.06
N ARG A 53 0.74 -3.08 -13.28
CA ARG A 53 2.10 -3.06 -13.84
C ARG A 53 2.76 -1.69 -13.79
N LEU A 54 2.05 -0.63 -14.15
CA LEU A 54 2.63 0.72 -14.17
C LEU A 54 3.05 1.18 -12.77
N MET A 55 2.24 0.91 -11.77
CA MET A 55 2.57 1.25 -10.39
C MET A 55 3.76 0.45 -9.89
N TRP A 56 3.83 -0.85 -10.21
CA TRP A 56 4.96 -1.69 -9.82
C TRP A 56 6.26 -1.26 -10.51
N ILE A 57 6.19 -0.91 -11.80
CA ILE A 57 7.34 -0.37 -12.53
C ILE A 57 7.78 0.98 -11.94
N TRP A 58 6.82 1.84 -11.61
CA TRP A 58 7.12 3.12 -10.96
C TRP A 58 7.80 2.93 -9.59
N ARG A 59 7.46 1.87 -8.84
CA ARG A 59 8.14 1.49 -7.60
C ARG A 59 9.52 0.87 -7.82
N GLY A 60 9.89 0.55 -9.06
CA GLY A 60 11.20 0.03 -9.44
C GLY A 60 11.24 -1.45 -9.78
N VAL A 61 10.08 -2.15 -9.84
CA VAL A 61 10.02 -3.54 -10.32
C VAL A 61 10.14 -3.54 -11.84
N THR A 62 11.02 -4.36 -12.38
CA THR A 62 11.24 -4.38 -13.83
C THR A 62 10.10 -5.10 -14.56
N PRO A 63 9.78 -4.70 -15.81
CA PRO A 63 8.80 -5.43 -16.62
C PRO A 63 9.14 -6.91 -16.78
N GLN A 64 10.42 -7.26 -16.85
CA GLN A 64 10.87 -8.64 -16.99
C GLN A 64 10.55 -9.46 -15.74
N GLU A 65 10.82 -8.95 -14.54
CA GLU A 65 10.48 -9.62 -13.28
C GLU A 65 8.97 -9.86 -13.17
N ILE A 66 8.16 -8.87 -13.57
CA ILE A 66 6.70 -9.01 -13.57
C ILE A 66 6.27 -10.15 -14.49
N LEU A 67 6.82 -10.20 -15.71
CA LEU A 67 6.49 -11.23 -16.69
C LEU A 67 6.96 -12.62 -16.21
N ASP A 68 8.15 -12.72 -15.65
CA ASP A 68 8.72 -13.99 -15.18
C ASP A 68 7.90 -14.57 -14.02
N VAL A 69 7.50 -13.72 -13.05
CA VAL A 69 6.63 -14.17 -11.95
C VAL A 69 5.26 -14.60 -12.48
N GLN A 70 4.64 -13.79 -13.34
CA GLN A 70 3.35 -14.10 -13.92
C GLN A 70 3.39 -15.39 -14.75
N ALA A 71 4.45 -15.62 -15.52
CA ALA A 71 4.63 -16.85 -16.31
C ALA A 71 4.69 -18.09 -15.40
N ARG A 72 5.43 -18.03 -14.28
CA ARG A 72 5.48 -19.14 -13.31
C ARG A 72 4.12 -19.47 -12.71
N ILE A 73 3.31 -18.43 -12.42
CA ILE A 73 1.94 -18.61 -11.91
C ILE A 73 1.04 -19.25 -12.98
N VAL A 74 1.08 -18.76 -14.21
CA VAL A 74 0.26 -19.27 -15.32
C VAL A 74 0.58 -20.73 -15.65
N MET A 75 1.88 -21.06 -15.69
CA MET A 75 2.34 -22.41 -16.08
C MET A 75 2.17 -23.46 -14.98
N SER A 76 1.73 -23.08 -13.78
CA SER A 76 1.53 -24.03 -12.70
C SER A 76 0.34 -24.95 -12.98
N GLU A 77 0.56 -26.25 -12.81
CA GLU A 77 -0.48 -27.28 -12.86
C GLU A 77 -1.11 -27.58 -11.49
N ALA A 78 -0.70 -26.82 -10.45
CA ALA A 78 -1.22 -26.99 -9.12
C ALA A 78 -2.73 -26.66 -9.04
N GLU A 79 -3.41 -27.31 -8.10
CA GLU A 79 -4.83 -27.09 -7.87
C GLU A 79 -5.17 -25.63 -7.58
N ARG A 80 -6.26 -25.15 -8.17
CA ARG A 80 -6.79 -23.79 -8.03
C ARG A 80 -8.18 -23.83 -7.40
N THR A 81 -8.51 -22.79 -6.64
CA THR A 81 -9.89 -22.62 -6.14
C THR A 81 -10.87 -22.25 -7.25
N ASP A 82 -10.36 -21.63 -8.32
CA ASP A 82 -11.09 -21.34 -9.55
C ASP A 82 -10.17 -21.66 -10.74
N PRO A 83 -10.49 -22.71 -11.54
CA PRO A 83 -9.64 -23.11 -12.66
C PRO A 83 -9.54 -22.07 -13.78
N GLU A 84 -10.48 -21.11 -13.85
CA GLU A 84 -10.46 -20.04 -14.83
C GLU A 84 -9.53 -18.88 -14.43
N LEU A 85 -9.02 -18.88 -13.18
CA LEU A 85 -8.20 -17.80 -12.61
C LEU A 85 -6.81 -18.32 -12.24
N PHE A 86 -5.78 -17.82 -12.92
CA PHE A 86 -4.40 -18.27 -12.75
C PHE A 86 -3.86 -18.06 -11.33
N ASP A 87 -4.22 -16.97 -10.69
CA ASP A 87 -3.71 -16.54 -9.39
C ASP A 87 -4.50 -17.10 -8.18
N THR A 88 -5.16 -18.23 -8.37
CA THR A 88 -5.92 -18.91 -7.33
C THR A 88 -5.34 -20.27 -6.92
N VAL A 89 -4.05 -20.50 -7.14
CA VAL A 89 -3.35 -21.72 -6.71
C VAL A 89 -3.39 -21.86 -5.19
N ILE A 90 -3.82 -23.01 -4.72
CA ILE A 90 -4.03 -23.32 -3.30
C ILE A 90 -2.71 -23.72 -2.63
N GLY A 91 -2.45 -23.13 -1.47
CA GLY A 91 -1.32 -23.45 -0.61
C GLY A 91 0.00 -22.79 -1.03
N TYR A 92 0.93 -22.67 -0.07
CA TYR A 92 2.23 -22.03 -0.28
C TYR A 92 3.17 -22.95 -1.07
N ARG A 93 3.04 -22.89 -2.38
CA ARG A 93 3.78 -23.74 -3.35
C ARG A 93 3.99 -23.02 -4.68
N GLY A 94 4.75 -23.65 -5.58
CA GLY A 94 4.96 -23.14 -6.94
C GLY A 94 3.65 -22.82 -7.66
N GLY A 95 3.57 -21.62 -8.24
CA GLY A 95 2.38 -21.09 -8.89
C GLY A 95 1.43 -20.32 -7.97
N ASN A 96 1.55 -20.43 -6.63
CA ASN A 96 0.79 -19.56 -5.73
C ASN A 96 1.33 -18.12 -5.80
N TRP A 97 0.44 -17.15 -5.78
CA TRP A 97 0.79 -15.73 -5.89
C TRP A 97 1.82 -15.29 -4.86
N ILE A 98 1.54 -15.54 -3.58
CA ILE A 98 2.47 -15.11 -2.51
C ILE A 98 3.81 -15.84 -2.64
N PHE A 99 3.77 -17.14 -2.93
CA PHE A 99 4.99 -17.93 -3.08
C PHE A 99 5.90 -17.38 -4.18
N GLU A 100 5.37 -17.10 -5.37
CA GLU A 100 6.18 -16.69 -6.52
C GLU A 100 6.76 -15.28 -6.33
N TRP A 101 5.96 -14.33 -5.83
CA TRP A 101 6.43 -12.97 -5.54
C TRP A 101 7.41 -12.94 -4.34
N ALA A 102 7.12 -13.69 -3.27
CA ALA A 102 8.02 -13.77 -2.13
C ALA A 102 9.35 -14.45 -2.47
N LYS A 103 9.33 -15.47 -3.34
CA LYS A 103 10.55 -16.12 -3.85
C LYS A 103 11.44 -15.11 -4.59
N GLU A 104 10.87 -14.26 -5.43
CA GLU A 104 11.61 -13.21 -6.12
C GLU A 104 12.18 -12.19 -5.12
N ALA A 105 11.36 -11.77 -4.15
CA ALA A 105 11.78 -10.85 -3.10
C ALA A 105 12.94 -11.41 -2.27
N MET A 106 12.92 -12.71 -1.93
CA MET A 106 13.98 -13.38 -1.18
C MET A 106 15.33 -13.37 -1.93
N GLN A 107 15.34 -13.46 -3.25
CA GLN A 107 16.58 -13.37 -4.03
C GLN A 107 17.21 -11.97 -3.91
N TRP A 108 16.38 -10.92 -3.96
CA TRP A 108 16.85 -9.55 -3.78
C TRP A 108 17.29 -9.28 -2.34
N GLN A 109 16.60 -9.84 -1.36
CA GLN A 109 17.00 -9.79 0.04
C GLN A 109 18.36 -10.46 0.25
N GLN A 110 18.61 -11.61 -0.38
CA GLN A 110 19.89 -12.29 -0.32
C GLN A 110 21.01 -11.45 -0.96
N LYS A 111 20.75 -10.87 -2.15
CA LYS A 111 21.68 -9.94 -2.80
C LYS A 111 22.01 -8.74 -1.89
N ALA A 112 21.00 -8.17 -1.26
CA ALA A 112 21.16 -7.05 -0.35
C ALA A 112 22.07 -7.39 0.83
N GLY A 113 21.91 -8.59 1.41
CA GLY A 113 22.75 -9.06 2.52
C GLY A 113 24.21 -9.38 2.14
N GLN A 114 24.47 -9.62 0.86
CA GLN A 114 25.82 -9.91 0.34
C GLN A 114 26.52 -8.67 -0.25
N GLU A 115 25.77 -7.59 -0.46
CA GLU A 115 26.30 -6.37 -1.06
C GLU A 115 27.13 -5.55 -0.06
N ALA A 116 28.35 -5.22 -0.46
CA ALA A 116 29.28 -4.47 0.38
C ALA A 116 29.05 -2.95 0.34
N ASP A 117 28.53 -2.42 -0.78
CA ASP A 117 28.17 -1.02 -0.89
C ASP A 117 26.84 -0.77 -0.15
N PRO A 118 26.84 0.05 0.92
CA PRO A 118 25.63 0.30 1.69
C PRO A 118 24.48 0.89 0.85
N LEU A 119 24.79 1.78 -0.10
CA LEU A 119 23.77 2.40 -0.94
C LEU A 119 23.12 1.38 -1.87
N LEU A 120 23.92 0.54 -2.50
CA LEU A 120 23.44 -0.51 -3.39
C LEU A 120 22.69 -1.59 -2.60
N SER A 121 23.21 -1.98 -1.42
CA SER A 121 22.49 -2.85 -0.48
C SER A 121 21.12 -2.27 -0.11
N GLY A 122 21.06 -0.99 0.21
CA GLY A 122 19.80 -0.29 0.50
C GLY A 122 18.81 -0.32 -0.67
N ARG A 123 19.29 -0.18 -1.91
CA ARG A 123 18.46 -0.32 -3.12
C ARG A 123 17.92 -1.74 -3.28
N HIS A 124 18.72 -2.76 -3.04
CA HIS A 124 18.29 -4.15 -3.10
C HIS A 124 17.23 -4.46 -2.02
N TRP A 125 17.42 -3.95 -0.80
CA TRP A 125 16.43 -4.08 0.28
C TRP A 125 15.11 -3.41 -0.07
N LEU A 126 15.13 -2.20 -0.63
CA LEU A 126 13.92 -1.49 -1.07
C LEU A 126 13.18 -2.27 -2.17
N HIS A 127 13.95 -2.85 -3.10
CA HIS A 127 13.38 -3.68 -4.16
C HIS A 127 12.70 -4.93 -3.59
N ALA A 128 13.36 -5.62 -2.65
CA ALA A 128 12.76 -6.75 -1.95
C ALA A 128 11.47 -6.36 -1.21
N SER A 129 11.45 -5.20 -0.55
CA SER A 129 10.26 -4.67 0.11
C SER A 129 9.09 -4.49 -0.88
N ASN A 130 9.35 -3.90 -2.05
CA ASN A 130 8.33 -3.71 -3.08
C ASN A 130 7.74 -5.04 -3.57
N LEU A 131 8.57 -6.05 -3.76
CA LEU A 131 8.12 -7.37 -4.21
C LEU A 131 7.31 -8.10 -3.12
N TYR A 132 7.72 -8.00 -1.85
CA TYR A 132 6.93 -8.53 -0.73
C TYR A 132 5.59 -7.80 -0.58
N SER A 133 5.54 -6.49 -0.82
CA SER A 133 4.29 -5.73 -0.83
C SER A 133 3.34 -6.23 -1.94
N ILE A 134 3.86 -6.53 -3.14
CA ILE A 134 3.07 -7.14 -4.20
C ILE A 134 2.60 -8.55 -3.81
N ALA A 135 3.46 -9.34 -3.14
CA ALA A 135 3.07 -10.66 -2.63
C ALA A 135 1.89 -10.57 -1.66
N ALA A 136 1.88 -9.58 -0.78
CA ALA A 136 0.82 -9.38 0.20
C ALA A 136 -0.50 -8.85 -0.41
N TYR A 137 -0.49 -8.33 -1.65
CA TYR A 137 -1.69 -7.79 -2.29
C TYR A 137 -2.75 -8.88 -2.50
N PRO A 138 -4.02 -8.64 -2.21
CA PRO A 138 -4.68 -7.37 -1.89
C PRO A 138 -4.79 -7.01 -0.39
N HIS A 139 -3.91 -7.48 0.46
CA HIS A 139 -3.79 -7.13 1.88
C HIS A 139 -5.02 -7.48 2.73
N ILE A 140 -5.57 -8.64 2.50
CA ILE A 140 -6.80 -9.07 3.20
C ILE A 140 -6.48 -9.51 4.60
N LYS A 141 -7.20 -8.94 5.55
CA LYS A 141 -7.12 -9.31 6.95
C LYS A 141 -7.52 -10.77 7.17
N GLY A 142 -6.68 -11.51 7.87
CA GLY A 142 -6.89 -12.94 8.18
C GLY A 142 -6.37 -13.87 7.09
N ASP A 143 -5.64 -13.37 6.10
CA ASP A 143 -4.78 -14.16 5.22
C ASP A 143 -3.37 -14.20 5.83
N GLU A 144 -3.05 -15.28 6.55
CA GLU A 144 -1.79 -15.40 7.29
C GLU A 144 -0.55 -15.27 6.41
N LEU A 145 -0.60 -15.78 5.17
CA LEU A 145 0.51 -15.68 4.24
C LEU A 145 0.69 -14.24 3.74
N ALA A 146 -0.40 -13.54 3.48
CA ALA A 146 -0.35 -12.12 3.12
C ALA A 146 0.17 -11.27 4.28
N GLU A 147 -0.25 -11.56 5.52
CA GLU A 147 0.24 -10.88 6.72
C GLU A 147 1.75 -11.14 6.94
N GLN A 148 2.23 -12.36 6.69
CA GLN A 148 3.66 -12.69 6.73
C GLN A 148 4.45 -11.95 5.64
N ALA A 149 3.95 -11.93 4.41
CA ALA A 149 4.59 -11.20 3.32
C ALA A 149 4.65 -9.69 3.61
N GLN A 150 3.59 -9.15 4.23
CA GLN A 150 3.56 -7.77 4.69
C GLN A 150 4.62 -7.48 5.76
N ALA A 151 4.77 -8.35 6.74
CA ALA A 151 5.79 -8.20 7.78
C ALA A 151 7.21 -8.23 7.18
N LEU A 152 7.45 -9.08 6.17
CA LEU A 152 8.70 -9.12 5.43
C LEU A 152 8.94 -7.85 4.61
N ALA A 153 7.88 -7.28 3.99
CA ALA A 153 7.97 -6.02 3.27
C ALA A 153 8.39 -4.88 4.20
N ASN A 154 7.78 -4.77 5.37
CA ASN A 154 8.10 -3.75 6.36
C ASN A 154 9.56 -3.88 6.84
N ARG A 155 9.98 -5.08 7.21
CA ARG A 155 11.36 -5.33 7.66
C ARG A 155 12.38 -4.98 6.56
N ALA A 156 12.14 -5.38 5.33
CA ALA A 156 13.02 -5.06 4.21
C ALA A 156 13.09 -3.53 3.97
N TYR A 157 11.97 -2.84 4.19
CA TYR A 157 11.90 -1.38 4.10
C TYR A 157 12.75 -0.68 5.17
N GLU A 158 12.66 -1.13 6.42
CA GLU A 158 13.47 -0.62 7.53
C GLU A 158 14.97 -0.80 7.26
N GLU A 159 15.37 -1.98 6.76
CA GLU A 159 16.74 -2.27 6.34
C GLU A 159 17.20 -1.34 5.19
N ALA A 160 16.33 -1.06 4.23
CA ALA A 160 16.61 -0.11 3.17
C ALA A 160 16.81 1.31 3.72
N ALA A 161 15.92 1.76 4.59
CA ALA A 161 15.94 3.11 5.14
C ALA A 161 17.19 3.41 5.97
N GLN A 162 17.81 2.40 6.59
CA GLN A 162 19.08 2.56 7.32
C GLN A 162 20.27 2.81 6.39
N ARG A 163 20.15 2.49 5.11
CA ARG A 163 21.25 2.51 4.12
C ARG A 163 21.05 3.58 3.04
N LEU A 164 19.81 3.96 2.80
CA LEU A 164 19.47 4.97 1.79
C LEU A 164 19.64 6.40 2.33
N PRO A 165 19.80 7.40 1.43
CA PRO A 165 19.97 8.79 1.85
C PRO A 165 18.76 9.34 2.61
N GLY A 166 19.05 10.18 3.61
CA GLY A 166 18.03 10.73 4.52
C GLY A 166 17.96 9.92 5.81
N SER A 167 16.84 10.02 6.50
CA SER A 167 16.57 9.22 7.70
C SER A 167 15.09 8.88 7.79
N LEU A 168 14.81 7.72 8.39
CA LEU A 168 13.47 7.27 8.72
C LEU A 168 13.27 7.31 10.23
N ARG A 169 12.12 7.83 10.66
CA ARG A 169 11.65 7.73 12.04
C ARG A 169 10.29 7.08 12.06
N GLU A 170 10.14 6.08 12.89
CA GLU A 170 8.84 5.55 13.24
C GLU A 170 8.20 6.45 14.29
N LEU A 171 6.98 6.87 14.03
CA LEU A 171 6.18 7.67 14.94
C LEU A 171 4.97 6.85 15.36
N GLU A 172 4.78 6.70 16.66
CA GLU A 172 3.59 6.10 17.20
C GLU A 172 2.56 7.17 17.55
N PHE A 173 1.34 7.00 17.08
CA PHE A 173 0.23 7.91 17.35
C PHE A 173 -0.81 7.21 18.22
N THR A 174 -1.05 7.77 19.38
CA THR A 174 -2.15 7.34 20.24
C THR A 174 -3.46 7.89 19.71
N ILE A 175 -4.39 6.99 19.38
CA ILE A 175 -5.70 7.35 18.86
C ILE A 175 -6.76 7.02 19.95
N PRO A 176 -7.60 7.96 20.35
CA PRO A 176 -8.65 7.70 21.34
C PRO A 176 -9.60 6.60 20.90
N GLY A 177 -9.89 5.68 21.81
CA GLY A 177 -10.85 4.60 21.57
C GLY A 177 -10.33 3.40 20.79
N GLY A 178 -9.01 3.31 20.53
CA GLY A 178 -8.44 2.17 19.81
C GLY A 178 -6.95 1.97 20.03
N SER A 179 -6.37 1.09 19.23
CA SER A 179 -4.94 0.78 19.27
C SER A 179 -4.12 1.94 18.70
N PRO A 180 -2.89 2.16 19.18
CA PRO A 180 -1.97 3.08 18.52
C PRO A 180 -1.69 2.62 17.09
N ILE A 181 -1.30 3.56 16.25
CA ILE A 181 -0.84 3.32 14.87
C ILE A 181 0.58 3.80 14.69
N THR A 182 1.28 3.20 13.76
CA THR A 182 2.65 3.59 13.39
C THR A 182 2.64 4.28 12.05
N GLY A 183 3.30 5.45 11.97
CA GLY A 183 3.59 6.14 10.72
C GLY A 183 5.09 6.23 10.49
N PHE A 184 5.48 6.36 9.23
CA PHE A 184 6.88 6.52 8.82
C PHE A 184 7.14 7.96 8.41
N LEU A 185 7.97 8.65 9.19
CA LEU A 185 8.46 9.99 8.85
C LEU A 185 9.81 9.87 8.13
N HIS A 186 9.79 10.14 6.84
CA HIS A 186 10.97 10.26 6.00
C HIS A 186 11.50 11.69 6.07
N MET A 187 12.76 11.85 6.43
CA MET A 187 13.40 13.15 6.54
C MET A 187 14.54 13.27 5.55
N PRO A 188 14.64 14.38 4.80
CA PRO A 188 15.77 14.66 3.93
C PRO A 188 17.05 14.90 4.76
N LYS A 189 18.19 15.00 4.07
CA LYS A 189 19.45 15.40 4.73
C LYS A 189 19.33 16.82 5.28
N GLY A 190 19.85 17.05 6.49
CA GLY A 190 19.86 18.35 7.18
C GLY A 190 19.36 18.26 8.61
N ASP A 191 19.32 19.39 9.28
CA ASP A 191 19.05 19.45 10.73
C ASP A 191 17.57 19.70 11.07
N GLY A 192 16.74 20.04 10.08
CA GLY A 192 15.30 20.34 10.32
C GLY A 192 15.10 21.65 11.11
N PRO A 193 13.89 21.93 11.63
CA PRO A 193 12.65 21.20 11.32
C PRO A 193 12.23 21.36 9.85
N PHE A 194 11.67 20.29 9.28
CA PHE A 194 11.34 20.25 7.85
C PHE A 194 9.86 20.55 7.58
N PRO A 195 9.55 21.31 6.50
CA PRO A 195 8.20 21.29 5.95
C PRO A 195 7.83 19.86 5.64
N THR A 196 6.59 19.46 5.89
CA THR A 196 6.20 18.06 5.85
C THR A 196 4.94 17.84 5.02
N VAL A 197 4.94 16.80 4.20
CA VAL A 197 3.76 16.31 3.52
C VAL A 197 3.22 15.08 4.25
N LEU A 198 1.96 15.15 4.70
CA LEU A 198 1.19 13.98 5.15
C LEU A 198 0.65 13.27 3.91
N MET A 199 1.18 12.08 3.63
CA MET A 199 0.76 11.25 2.51
C MET A 199 -0.41 10.36 2.92
N CYS A 200 -1.53 10.50 2.21
CA CYS A 200 -2.75 9.71 2.40
C CYS A 200 -2.85 8.69 1.25
N GLY A 201 -2.53 7.45 1.53
CA GLY A 201 -2.51 6.35 0.55
C GLY A 201 -3.89 5.79 0.21
N GLY A 202 -3.93 4.92 -0.79
CA GLY A 202 -5.12 4.14 -1.14
C GLY A 202 -5.33 2.92 -0.24
N LEU A 203 -6.44 2.21 -0.44
CA LEU A 203 -6.71 0.94 0.25
C LEU A 203 -5.89 -0.23 -0.32
N ASP A 204 -5.27 -0.03 -1.45
CA ASP A 204 -4.49 -0.99 -2.23
C ASP A 204 -2.98 -0.73 -2.15
N SER A 205 -2.55 0.12 -1.23
CA SER A 205 -1.16 0.52 -1.07
C SER A 205 -0.80 0.72 0.40
N LEU A 206 0.44 0.40 0.73
CA LEU A 206 0.98 0.52 2.06
C LEU A 206 1.83 1.78 2.21
N GLN A 207 2.04 2.20 3.44
CA GLN A 207 2.89 3.35 3.74
C GLN A 207 4.33 3.20 3.21
N THR A 208 4.83 1.99 3.04
CA THR A 208 6.14 1.68 2.47
C THR A 208 6.23 1.87 0.95
N ASP A 209 5.11 1.92 0.25
CA ASP A 209 5.06 1.99 -1.22
C ASP A 209 5.43 3.36 -1.81
N TYR A 210 5.60 4.39 -0.96
CA TYR A 210 5.76 5.78 -1.40
C TYR A 210 7.19 6.30 -1.37
N TYR A 211 8.20 5.44 -1.15
CA TYR A 211 9.59 5.88 -1.05
C TYR A 211 10.08 6.61 -2.30
N ASN A 212 9.73 6.14 -3.49
CA ASN A 212 10.11 6.80 -4.74
C ASN A 212 9.50 8.21 -4.89
N LEU A 213 8.27 8.40 -4.37
CA LEU A 213 7.66 9.73 -4.32
C LEU A 213 8.46 10.66 -3.41
N TYR A 214 8.84 10.18 -2.24
CA TYR A 214 9.67 10.92 -1.30
C TYR A 214 11.03 11.24 -1.91
N GLU A 215 11.76 10.24 -2.40
CA GLU A 215 13.13 10.40 -2.87
C GLU A 215 13.25 11.31 -4.08
N ASN A 216 12.32 11.18 -5.05
CA ASN A 216 12.42 11.89 -6.32
C ASN A 216 11.81 13.30 -6.29
N TYR A 217 10.86 13.56 -5.39
CA TYR A 217 10.10 14.81 -5.44
C TYR A 217 10.16 15.61 -4.15
N PHE A 218 10.15 15.01 -2.96
CA PHE A 218 10.13 15.73 -1.70
C PHE A 218 11.52 15.95 -1.11
N SER A 219 12.33 14.92 -1.02
CA SER A 219 13.66 14.97 -0.46
C SER A 219 14.57 16.01 -1.14
N PRO A 220 14.59 16.15 -2.49
CA PRO A 220 15.41 17.17 -3.16
C PRO A 220 14.98 18.60 -2.85
N LEU A 221 13.75 18.81 -2.42
CA LEU A 221 13.20 20.10 -2.02
C LEU A 221 13.32 20.37 -0.52
N GLY A 222 13.97 19.48 0.23
CA GLY A 222 14.07 19.60 1.69
C GLY A 222 12.74 19.38 2.42
N ILE A 223 11.82 18.61 1.82
CA ILE A 223 10.49 18.34 2.37
C ILE A 223 10.48 16.93 2.95
N ALA A 224 10.06 16.80 4.20
CA ALA A 224 9.80 15.51 4.83
C ALA A 224 8.46 14.92 4.38
N MET A 225 8.31 13.61 4.45
CA MET A 225 7.07 12.91 4.15
C MET A 225 6.68 12.00 5.31
N LEU A 226 5.49 12.20 5.86
CA LEU A 226 4.87 11.28 6.79
C LEU A 226 3.87 10.39 6.04
N THR A 227 4.04 9.09 6.15
CA THR A 227 3.11 8.09 5.61
C THR A 227 2.41 7.34 6.73
N ILE A 228 1.13 7.01 6.52
CA ILE A 228 0.30 6.25 7.45
C ILE A 228 -0.58 5.33 6.64
N ASP A 229 -0.68 4.07 7.06
CA ASP A 229 -1.61 3.12 6.45
C ASP A 229 -3.06 3.50 6.71
N MET A 230 -3.90 3.20 5.73
CA MET A 230 -5.35 3.34 5.86
C MET A 230 -5.90 2.40 6.93
N PRO A 231 -7.03 2.74 7.58
CA PRO A 231 -7.71 1.78 8.44
C PRO A 231 -7.92 0.44 7.74
N SER A 232 -7.73 -0.65 8.45
CA SER A 232 -7.86 -2.06 8.03
C SER A 232 -6.69 -2.67 7.27
N ILE A 233 -5.64 -1.90 6.97
CA ILE A 233 -4.45 -2.44 6.30
C ILE A 233 -3.16 -2.10 7.07
N GLY A 234 -2.11 -2.86 6.81
CA GLY A 234 -0.76 -2.65 7.33
C GLY A 234 -0.71 -2.41 8.84
N PHE A 235 -0.01 -1.39 9.27
CA PHE A 235 0.11 -1.00 10.67
C PHE A 235 -1.20 -0.47 11.28
N SER A 236 -2.18 -0.13 10.43
CA SER A 236 -3.52 0.30 10.86
C SER A 236 -4.57 -0.82 10.77
N SER A 237 -4.16 -2.10 10.63
CA SER A 237 -5.04 -3.26 10.45
C SER A 237 -6.02 -3.51 11.60
N LYS A 238 -5.70 -3.03 12.81
CA LYS A 238 -6.59 -3.13 13.98
C LYS A 238 -7.75 -2.14 13.95
N TRP A 239 -7.70 -1.14 13.06
CA TRP A 239 -8.74 -0.16 12.89
C TRP A 239 -9.74 -0.58 11.81
N THR A 240 -11.00 -0.21 12.02
CA THR A 240 -12.06 -0.46 11.05
C THR A 240 -12.25 0.76 10.16
N LEU A 241 -12.29 0.54 8.85
CA LEU A 241 -12.69 1.57 7.89
C LEU A 241 -14.19 1.86 8.08
N ASN A 242 -14.53 3.09 8.41
CA ASN A 242 -15.90 3.54 8.65
C ASN A 242 -16.14 4.92 8.00
N GLN A 243 -17.24 5.57 8.31
CA GLN A 243 -17.58 6.89 7.75
C GLN A 243 -16.57 7.99 8.12
N ASP A 244 -15.89 7.88 9.25
CA ASP A 244 -14.79 8.77 9.61
C ASP A 244 -13.45 8.25 9.10
N THR A 245 -13.32 8.21 7.79
CA THR A 245 -12.14 7.68 7.11
C THR A 245 -10.85 8.45 7.41
N SER A 246 -10.95 9.71 7.82
CA SER A 246 -9.82 10.59 8.09
C SER A 246 -9.32 10.56 9.54
N LEU A 247 -9.97 9.83 10.44
CA LEU A 247 -9.68 9.84 11.88
C LEU A 247 -8.19 9.65 12.20
N LEU A 248 -7.57 8.62 11.66
CA LEU A 248 -6.17 8.29 11.92
C LEU A 248 -5.23 9.40 11.44
N HIS A 249 -5.45 9.87 10.22
CA HIS A 249 -4.64 10.94 9.61
C HIS A 249 -4.85 12.28 10.31
N GLN A 250 -6.06 12.56 10.80
CA GLN A 250 -6.36 13.76 11.57
C GLN A 250 -5.61 13.77 12.90
N HIS A 251 -5.59 12.65 13.63
CA HIS A 251 -4.82 12.53 14.86
C HIS A 251 -3.32 12.65 14.62
N ALA A 252 -2.81 12.00 13.58
CA ALA A 252 -1.40 12.14 13.22
C ALA A 252 -1.04 13.58 12.85
N LEU A 253 -1.87 14.25 12.05
CA LEU A 253 -1.66 15.68 11.70
C LEU A 253 -1.60 16.57 12.94
N ARG A 254 -2.49 16.38 13.89
CA ARG A 254 -2.50 17.13 15.15
C ARG A 254 -1.28 16.84 16.01
N HIS A 255 -0.76 15.63 15.97
CA HIS A 255 0.43 15.22 16.74
C HIS A 255 1.72 15.85 16.20
N LEU A 256 1.77 16.28 14.93
CA LEU A 256 2.99 16.84 14.31
C LEU A 256 3.54 18.06 15.04
N GLU A 257 2.72 18.82 15.77
CA GLU A 257 3.20 19.94 16.59
C GLU A 257 4.12 19.50 17.73
N ASN A 258 4.10 18.21 18.11
CA ASN A 258 4.94 17.62 19.15
C ASN A 258 6.18 16.92 18.58
N VAL A 259 6.35 16.91 17.26
CA VAL A 259 7.45 16.23 16.58
C VAL A 259 8.56 17.22 16.27
N PRO A 260 9.72 17.16 16.94
CA PRO A 260 10.75 18.22 16.87
C PRO A 260 11.37 18.39 15.48
N TRP A 261 11.30 17.37 14.63
CA TRP A 261 11.86 17.43 13.27
C TRP A 261 10.89 18.01 12.23
N VAL A 262 9.65 18.27 12.62
CA VAL A 262 8.59 18.77 11.72
C VAL A 262 8.34 20.25 11.97
N ASP A 263 8.38 21.02 10.90
CA ASP A 263 7.82 22.38 10.94
C ASP A 263 6.30 22.31 10.79
N HIS A 264 5.60 22.17 11.90
CA HIS A 264 4.15 22.04 11.94
C HIS A 264 3.41 23.26 11.37
N THR A 265 4.11 24.39 11.16
CA THR A 265 3.54 25.57 10.51
C THR A 265 3.54 25.46 8.98
N ARG A 266 4.27 24.47 8.42
CA ARG A 266 4.42 24.24 6.99
C ARG A 266 4.08 22.77 6.64
N VAL A 267 2.84 22.37 6.93
CA VAL A 267 2.34 21.02 6.62
C VAL A 267 1.36 21.07 5.45
N ALA A 268 1.48 20.11 4.54
CA ALA A 268 0.52 19.86 3.46
C ALA A 268 -0.01 18.43 3.54
N ALA A 269 -1.20 18.18 2.97
CA ALA A 269 -1.72 16.84 2.76
C ALA A 269 -1.69 16.50 1.27
N PHE A 270 -1.23 15.30 0.93
CA PHE A 270 -1.27 14.78 -0.43
C PHE A 270 -2.01 13.45 -0.44
N GLY A 271 -3.11 13.38 -1.18
CA GLY A 271 -3.95 12.21 -1.27
C GLY A 271 -3.92 11.54 -2.64
N PHE A 272 -3.80 10.20 -2.63
CA PHE A 272 -3.79 9.39 -3.83
C PHE A 272 -4.98 8.42 -3.84
N ARG A 273 -5.75 8.37 -4.92
CA ARG A 273 -6.96 7.53 -5.06
C ARG A 273 -7.93 7.71 -3.89
N PHE A 274 -8.21 6.65 -3.13
CA PHE A 274 -9.08 6.72 -1.94
C PHE A 274 -8.52 7.66 -0.86
N GLY A 275 -7.21 7.73 -0.70
CA GLY A 275 -6.56 8.68 0.21
C GLY A 275 -6.77 10.15 -0.16
N ALA A 276 -7.12 10.43 -1.42
CA ALA A 276 -7.48 11.79 -1.82
C ALA A 276 -8.76 12.28 -1.12
N ASN A 277 -9.70 11.38 -0.79
CA ASN A 277 -10.88 11.74 0.01
C ASN A 277 -10.48 12.16 1.43
N ILE A 278 -9.46 11.49 1.99
CA ILE A 278 -8.92 11.84 3.29
C ILE A 278 -8.26 13.22 3.24
N ALA A 279 -7.40 13.46 2.25
CA ALA A 279 -6.73 14.74 2.10
C ALA A 279 -7.74 15.90 1.95
N VAL A 280 -8.80 15.71 1.15
CA VAL A 280 -9.90 16.68 1.03
C VAL A 280 -10.58 16.91 2.39
N ARG A 281 -10.94 15.83 3.09
CA ARG A 281 -11.58 15.95 4.42
C ARG A 281 -10.68 16.70 5.41
N LEU A 282 -9.39 16.40 5.45
CA LEU A 282 -8.42 17.11 6.29
C LEU A 282 -8.37 18.62 5.97
N GLY A 283 -8.45 18.97 4.70
CA GLY A 283 -8.51 20.37 4.27
C GLY A 283 -9.71 21.13 4.84
N TYR A 284 -10.85 20.45 5.02
CA TYR A 284 -12.05 21.04 5.65
C TYR A 284 -12.05 20.96 7.17
N LEU A 285 -11.52 19.87 7.75
CA LEU A 285 -11.55 19.65 9.20
C LEU A 285 -10.40 20.34 9.94
N GLU A 286 -9.24 20.53 9.29
CA GLU A 286 -8.01 21.06 9.88
C GLU A 286 -7.40 22.21 9.04
N PRO A 287 -8.19 23.20 8.56
CA PRO A 287 -7.70 24.23 7.64
C PRO A 287 -6.59 25.11 8.25
N GLN A 288 -6.58 25.23 9.57
CA GLN A 288 -5.55 26.02 10.28
C GLN A 288 -4.18 25.32 10.35
N ARG A 289 -4.15 23.96 10.19
CA ARG A 289 -2.93 23.15 10.27
C ARG A 289 -2.31 22.90 8.90
N LEU A 290 -3.09 22.94 7.84
CA LEU A 290 -2.64 22.66 6.49
C LEU A 290 -2.42 23.94 5.68
N LYS A 291 -1.29 24.00 4.99
CA LYS A 291 -0.98 25.08 4.03
C LYS A 291 -1.45 24.77 2.63
N ALA A 292 -1.55 23.47 2.31
CA ALA A 292 -2.03 23.02 1.01
C ALA A 292 -2.63 21.63 1.11
N VAL A 293 -3.51 21.32 0.17
CA VAL A 293 -4.04 19.99 -0.07
C VAL A 293 -3.92 19.70 -1.56
N ALA A 294 -3.27 18.57 -1.89
CA ALA A 294 -3.18 18.09 -3.26
C ALA A 294 -3.81 16.70 -3.37
N CYS A 295 -4.51 16.45 -4.47
CA CYS A 295 -5.22 15.19 -4.71
C CYS A 295 -4.93 14.65 -6.10
N LEU A 296 -4.60 13.37 -6.18
CA LEU A 296 -4.42 12.67 -7.44
C LEU A 296 -5.44 11.53 -7.56
N GLY A 297 -6.34 11.64 -8.56
CA GLY A 297 -7.38 10.65 -8.82
C GLY A 297 -8.41 10.53 -7.68
N PRO A 298 -8.99 11.64 -7.17
CA PRO A 298 -9.94 11.57 -6.06
C PRO A 298 -11.20 10.84 -6.49
N VAL A 299 -11.65 9.92 -5.64
CA VAL A 299 -12.95 9.24 -5.76
C VAL A 299 -13.94 10.03 -4.93
N VAL A 300 -14.61 11.02 -5.53
CA VAL A 300 -15.60 11.83 -4.86
C VAL A 300 -17.00 11.52 -5.39
N HIS A 301 -17.97 11.65 -4.55
CA HIS A 301 -19.42 11.57 -4.72
C HIS A 301 -19.99 10.53 -5.71
N GLY A 302 -19.89 10.70 -7.02
CA GLY A 302 -20.58 9.87 -8.01
C GLY A 302 -20.32 8.35 -7.88
N LEU A 303 -19.06 7.95 -7.73
CA LEU A 303 -18.67 6.55 -7.58
C LEU A 303 -19.14 5.91 -6.26
N LEU A 304 -19.28 6.70 -5.20
CA LEU A 304 -19.66 6.20 -3.87
C LEU A 304 -21.18 6.13 -3.65
N VAL A 305 -21.96 6.84 -4.45
CA VAL A 305 -23.44 6.93 -4.27
C VAL A 305 -24.24 6.32 -5.42
N ASP A 306 -23.63 6.03 -6.56
CA ASP A 306 -24.31 5.37 -7.67
C ASP A 306 -24.43 3.86 -7.40
N PRO A 307 -25.65 3.32 -7.24
CA PRO A 307 -25.88 1.88 -7.03
C PRO A 307 -25.29 0.98 -8.12
N LEU A 308 -25.17 1.50 -9.35
CA LEU A 308 -24.59 0.76 -10.48
C LEU A 308 -23.06 0.61 -10.33
N HIS A 309 -22.42 1.51 -9.59
CA HIS A 309 -20.98 1.46 -9.33
C HIS A 309 -20.63 0.78 -8.00
N GLN A 310 -21.52 0.75 -7.02
CA GLN A 310 -21.28 0.10 -5.72
C GLN A 310 -21.03 -1.42 -5.82
N GLY A 311 -21.54 -2.06 -6.88
CA GLY A 311 -21.23 -3.47 -7.18
C GLY A 311 -19.97 -3.68 -8.03
N ARG A 312 -19.30 -2.61 -8.46
CA ARG A 312 -18.13 -2.64 -9.36
C ARG A 312 -16.83 -2.13 -8.75
N VAL A 313 -16.90 -1.62 -7.53
CA VAL A 313 -15.69 -1.23 -6.79
C VAL A 313 -15.08 -2.52 -6.25
N PRO A 314 -13.84 -2.88 -6.66
CA PRO A 314 -13.15 -4.08 -6.19
C PRO A 314 -12.83 -4.00 -4.70
#